data_644bcb1ec40e40459a03abc2e5613ec2
#
_entry.id   644bcb1ec40e40459a03abc2e5613ec2
#
_cell.length_a   1.000
_cell.length_b   1.000
_cell.length_c   1.000
_cell.angle_alpha   90.00
_cell.angle_beta   90.00
_cell.angle_gamma   90.00
#
_symmetry.space_group_name_H-M   'P 1'
#
loop_
_entity.id
_entity.type
_entity.pdbx_description
1 polymer ?
#
loop_
_entity_poly.entity_id
_entity_poly.type
_entity_poly.pdbx_seq_one_letter_code
_entity_poly.pdbx_strand_id
1 'polypeptide(L)'
;MKKGYVITSRGCPNRCWFCAVPKREGYALRELPVIDGWIVTDDNLLACSDRHIKEVFDMLKRQPDRPQFVGGLEAKILTSERAKQLKELRPESLFFAYDTPDDLEPLRQAGKYLFDAGFTKASHELRCYVLIGYKGDSFEKAEKRLRETWDAGFMPFAMLYRDFKGEVSTKWKQFQREWANPIIVASNLKIN
;
A
#
# COMPACT_ATOMS: atom_id res chain seq x y z
N MET A 1 0.46 22.26 3.43
CA MET A 1 0.42 20.91 2.84
C MET A 1 0.41 21.02 1.32
N LYS A 2 0.97 20.08 0.56
CA LYS A 2 0.85 20.10 -0.91
C LYS A 2 -0.62 19.91 -1.29
N LYS A 3 -1.04 20.55 -2.40
CA LYS A 3 -2.42 20.46 -2.90
C LYS A 3 -2.86 18.99 -3.05
N GLY A 4 -4.04 18.65 -2.54
CA GLY A 4 -4.65 17.32 -2.62
C GLY A 4 -4.21 16.31 -1.56
N TYR A 5 -3.11 16.55 -0.84
CA TYR A 5 -2.69 15.64 0.23
C TYR A 5 -3.55 15.82 1.47
N VAL A 6 -3.99 14.70 2.05
CA VAL A 6 -4.78 14.67 3.27
C VAL A 6 -4.29 13.55 4.20
N ILE A 7 -4.40 13.81 5.49
CA ILE A 7 -4.14 12.89 6.58
C ILE A 7 -5.38 12.91 7.44
N THR A 8 -6.06 11.79 7.53
CA THR A 8 -7.30 11.66 8.30
C THR A 8 -7.12 10.80 9.56
N SER A 9 -5.99 10.08 9.64
CA SER A 9 -5.61 9.33 10.84
C SER A 9 -4.10 9.26 11.01
N ARG A 10 -3.65 9.04 12.26
CA ARG A 10 -2.25 8.84 12.63
C ARG A 10 -2.09 7.70 13.60
N GLY A 11 -0.94 7.05 13.55
CA GLY A 11 -0.61 5.88 14.35
C GLY A 11 -1.12 4.60 13.71
N CYS A 12 -0.62 3.47 14.20
CA CYS A 12 -0.98 2.15 13.70
C CYS A 12 -0.86 1.14 14.85
N PRO A 13 -1.85 0.24 15.08
CA PRO A 13 -1.79 -0.77 16.13
C PRO A 13 -0.75 -1.86 15.86
N ASN A 14 -0.28 -1.98 14.61
CA ASN A 14 0.68 -2.99 14.22
C ASN A 14 2.09 -2.69 14.75
N ARG A 15 2.83 -3.75 15.07
CA ARG A 15 4.19 -3.67 15.63
C ARG A 15 5.25 -4.12 14.63
N CYS A 16 5.15 -3.68 13.38
CA CYS A 16 6.09 -4.04 12.34
C CYS A 16 7.50 -3.53 12.70
N TRP A 17 8.47 -4.42 12.78
CA TRP A 17 9.85 -4.12 13.22
C TRP A 17 10.57 -3.10 12.32
N PHE A 18 10.20 -3.04 11.05
CA PHE A 18 10.78 -2.15 10.02
C PHE A 18 10.10 -0.78 9.95
N CYS A 19 8.90 -0.64 10.54
CA CYS A 19 8.08 0.54 10.36
C CYS A 19 8.52 1.71 11.25
N ALA A 20 8.52 2.92 10.70
CA ALA A 20 8.85 4.14 11.43
C ALA A 20 7.63 4.74 12.18
N VAL A 21 6.41 4.33 11.85
CA VAL A 21 5.18 4.88 12.43
C VAL A 21 5.15 4.76 13.95
N PRO A 22 5.40 3.58 14.56
CA PRO A 22 5.39 3.47 16.02
C PRO A 22 6.37 4.41 16.72
N LYS A 23 7.50 4.71 16.09
CA LYS A 23 8.52 5.61 16.64
C LYS A 23 8.11 7.09 16.58
N ARG A 24 7.34 7.48 15.56
CA ARG A 24 6.91 8.85 15.33
C ARG A 24 5.55 9.16 15.96
N GLU A 25 4.61 8.23 15.86
CA GLU A 25 3.18 8.45 16.16
C GLU A 25 2.69 7.61 17.34
N GLY A 26 3.48 6.61 17.78
CA GLY A 26 3.06 5.60 18.76
C GLY A 26 2.16 4.52 18.14
N TYR A 27 1.69 3.62 18.99
CA TYR A 27 0.83 2.48 18.59
C TYR A 27 -0.66 2.81 18.64
N ALA A 28 -1.05 3.90 19.27
CA ALA A 28 -2.45 4.30 19.35
C ALA A 28 -2.89 4.94 18.04
N LEU A 29 -3.89 4.34 17.41
CA LEU A 29 -4.56 4.95 16.27
C LEU A 29 -5.38 6.15 16.73
N ARG A 30 -5.23 7.28 16.06
CA ARG A 30 -5.94 8.52 16.32
C ARG A 30 -6.64 8.97 15.05
N GLU A 31 -7.95 9.06 15.09
CA GLU A 31 -8.76 9.67 14.05
C GLU A 31 -8.66 11.20 14.16
N LEU A 32 -8.44 11.86 13.03
CA LEU A 32 -8.28 13.31 12.94
C LEU A 32 -9.49 13.91 12.22
N PRO A 33 -9.75 15.22 12.35
CA PRO A 33 -10.78 15.88 11.56
C PRO A 33 -10.57 15.63 10.06
N VAL A 34 -11.65 15.24 9.37
CA VAL A 34 -11.63 15.00 7.93
C VAL A 34 -11.67 16.35 7.20
N ILE A 35 -10.65 16.66 6.44
CA ILE A 35 -10.52 17.84 5.60
C ILE A 35 -10.42 17.44 4.13
N ASP A 36 -10.70 18.34 3.22
CA ASP A 36 -10.69 18.07 1.79
C ASP A 36 -9.30 17.68 1.27
N GLY A 37 -9.28 16.64 0.43
CA GLY A 37 -8.10 16.13 -0.25
C GLY A 37 -8.40 14.80 -0.93
N TRP A 38 -7.54 14.36 -1.84
CA TRP A 38 -7.73 13.11 -2.60
C TRP A 38 -6.50 12.19 -2.58
N ILE A 39 -5.39 12.65 -2.04
CA ILE A 39 -4.18 11.82 -1.83
C ILE A 39 -4.09 11.50 -0.34
N VAL A 40 -4.65 10.36 0.05
CA VAL A 40 -4.71 9.90 1.45
C VAL A 40 -3.37 9.28 1.85
N THR A 41 -2.77 9.83 2.90
CA THR A 41 -1.45 9.41 3.43
C THR A 41 -1.51 8.95 4.88
N ASP A 42 -2.62 8.35 5.26
CA ASP A 42 -2.84 7.78 6.59
C ASP A 42 -1.89 6.62 6.88
N ASP A 43 -1.51 6.47 8.14
CA ASP A 43 -0.63 5.36 8.55
C ASP A 43 -1.35 3.99 8.47
N ASN A 44 -2.67 3.94 8.74
CA ASN A 44 -3.52 2.75 8.56
C ASN A 44 -5.00 3.12 8.58
N LEU A 45 -5.53 3.62 7.47
CA LEU A 45 -6.93 4.05 7.37
C LEU A 45 -7.93 2.92 7.69
N LEU A 46 -7.67 1.69 7.22
CA LEU A 46 -8.61 0.58 7.40
C LEU A 46 -8.76 0.12 8.86
N ALA A 47 -7.84 0.51 9.74
CA ALA A 47 -7.95 0.24 11.18
C ALA A 47 -8.78 1.28 11.94
N CYS A 48 -9.21 2.36 11.28
CA CYS A 48 -10.11 3.35 11.87
C CYS A 48 -11.53 2.79 12.08
N SER A 49 -12.35 3.51 12.85
CA SER A 49 -13.75 3.16 13.02
C SER A 49 -14.53 3.23 11.69
N ASP A 50 -15.58 2.41 11.56
CA ASP A 50 -16.45 2.43 10.37
C ASP A 50 -17.05 3.82 10.13
N ARG A 51 -17.39 4.53 11.22
CA ARG A 51 -17.87 5.91 11.14
C ARG A 51 -16.84 6.81 10.47
N HIS A 52 -15.58 6.76 10.91
CA HIS A 52 -14.52 7.60 10.36
C HIS A 52 -14.21 7.25 8.92
N ILE A 53 -14.10 5.96 8.58
CA ILE A 53 -13.86 5.51 7.20
C ILE A 53 -14.98 5.98 6.28
N LYS A 54 -16.25 5.91 6.74
CA LYS A 54 -17.40 6.43 5.99
C LYS A 54 -17.29 7.93 5.74
N GLU A 55 -16.92 8.70 6.75
CA GLU A 55 -16.73 10.16 6.64
C GLU A 55 -15.63 10.50 5.63
N VAL A 56 -14.50 9.79 5.67
CA VAL A 56 -13.40 9.92 4.69
C VAL A 56 -13.88 9.57 3.28
N PHE A 57 -14.61 8.47 3.09
CA PHE A 57 -15.10 8.06 1.79
C PHE A 57 -16.14 9.06 1.24
N ASP A 58 -17.02 9.58 2.09
CA ASP A 58 -17.97 10.61 1.69
C ASP A 58 -17.27 11.93 1.29
N MET A 59 -16.19 12.29 1.98
CA MET A 59 -15.33 13.40 1.59
C MET A 59 -14.69 13.15 0.22
N LEU A 60 -14.09 11.95 0.01
CA LEU A 60 -13.41 11.59 -1.24
C LEU A 60 -14.36 11.58 -2.46
N LYS A 61 -15.63 11.19 -2.29
CA LYS A 61 -16.65 11.24 -3.36
C LYS A 61 -16.92 12.67 -3.87
N ARG A 62 -16.64 13.68 -3.06
CA ARG A 62 -16.84 15.10 -3.42
C ARG A 62 -15.62 15.77 -4.05
N GLN A 63 -14.47 15.09 -4.07
CA GLN A 63 -13.25 15.69 -4.58
C GLN A 63 -13.24 15.75 -6.12
N PRO A 64 -12.57 16.75 -6.73
CA PRO A 64 -12.49 16.89 -8.18
C PRO A 64 -11.61 15.82 -8.84
N ASP A 65 -10.65 15.27 -8.09
CA ASP A 65 -9.68 14.29 -8.58
C ASP A 65 -9.95 12.90 -7.99
N ARG A 66 -9.53 11.86 -8.71
CA ARG A 66 -9.66 10.47 -8.28
C ARG A 66 -8.82 10.20 -7.03
N PRO A 67 -9.37 9.50 -6.03
CA PRO A 67 -8.63 9.19 -4.81
C PRO A 67 -7.38 8.34 -5.04
N GLN A 68 -6.33 8.65 -4.31
CA GLN A 68 -5.11 7.85 -4.21
C GLN A 68 -4.88 7.48 -2.75
N PHE A 69 -4.74 6.20 -2.46
CA PHE A 69 -4.43 5.71 -1.11
C PHE A 69 -2.96 5.29 -1.08
N VAL A 70 -2.08 6.22 -0.77
CA VAL A 70 -0.63 6.03 -0.83
C VAL A 70 0.03 5.78 0.53
N GLY A 71 -0.71 5.91 1.64
CA GLY A 71 -0.21 5.61 2.98
C GLY A 71 -0.10 4.10 3.27
N GLY A 72 -0.77 3.28 2.46
CA GLY A 72 -0.87 1.84 2.58
C GLY A 72 -2.18 1.41 3.25
N LEU A 73 -2.82 0.41 2.64
CA LEU A 73 -4.01 -0.26 3.15
C LEU A 73 -3.62 -1.63 3.71
N GLU A 74 -4.15 -1.98 4.87
CA GLU A 74 -3.83 -3.27 5.50
C GLU A 74 -4.68 -4.39 4.89
N ALA A 75 -4.03 -5.32 4.18
CA ALA A 75 -4.70 -6.44 3.53
C ALA A 75 -5.42 -7.38 4.50
N LYS A 76 -4.86 -7.57 5.72
CA LYS A 76 -5.39 -8.49 6.75
C LYS A 76 -6.79 -8.14 7.23
N ILE A 77 -7.14 -6.86 7.19
CA ILE A 77 -8.44 -6.36 7.68
C ILE A 77 -9.37 -5.88 6.57
N LEU A 78 -8.96 -6.05 5.31
CA LEU A 78 -9.84 -5.76 4.18
C LEU A 78 -10.98 -6.79 4.13
N THR A 79 -12.21 -6.30 4.03
CA THR A 79 -13.39 -7.13 3.85
C THR A 79 -13.94 -6.99 2.42
N SER A 80 -14.75 -7.96 1.97
CA SER A 80 -15.45 -7.89 0.68
C SER A 80 -16.32 -6.64 0.56
N GLU A 81 -17.00 -6.25 1.64
CA GLU A 81 -17.82 -5.03 1.66
C GLU A 81 -16.96 -3.77 1.49
N ARG A 82 -15.83 -3.70 2.19
CA ARG A 82 -14.90 -2.57 2.09
C ARG A 82 -14.28 -2.48 0.69
N ALA A 83 -14.00 -3.63 0.05
CA ALA A 83 -13.51 -3.67 -1.33
C ALA A 83 -14.53 -3.06 -2.32
N LYS A 84 -15.84 -3.33 -2.15
CA LYS A 84 -16.90 -2.71 -2.95
C LYS A 84 -16.96 -1.21 -2.74
N GLN A 85 -16.91 -0.75 -1.48
CA GLN A 85 -16.90 0.67 -1.17
C GLN A 85 -15.69 1.39 -1.77
N LEU A 86 -14.49 0.77 -1.74
CA LEU A 86 -13.30 1.29 -2.41
C LEU A 86 -13.49 1.40 -3.93
N LYS A 87 -14.17 0.41 -4.56
CA LYS A 87 -14.45 0.45 -6.01
C LYS A 87 -15.39 1.58 -6.39
N GLU A 88 -16.40 1.87 -5.56
CA GLU A 88 -17.33 2.99 -5.78
C GLU A 88 -16.62 4.36 -5.83
N LEU A 89 -15.52 4.51 -5.12
CA LEU A 89 -14.70 5.73 -5.13
C LEU A 89 -13.95 5.94 -6.45
N ARG A 90 -13.86 4.90 -7.31
CA ARG A 90 -13.09 4.93 -8.57
C ARG A 90 -11.64 5.41 -8.35
N PRO A 91 -10.88 4.80 -7.43
CA PRO A 91 -9.56 5.31 -7.07
C PRO A 91 -8.61 5.29 -8.27
N GLU A 92 -7.63 6.17 -8.26
CA GLU A 92 -6.49 6.13 -9.19
C GLU A 92 -5.48 5.06 -8.77
N SER A 93 -5.28 4.90 -7.45
CA SER A 93 -4.39 3.89 -6.91
C SER A 93 -4.74 3.49 -5.48
N LEU A 94 -4.63 2.19 -5.20
CA LEU A 94 -4.72 1.59 -3.87
C LEU A 94 -3.42 0.87 -3.59
N PHE A 95 -2.66 1.34 -2.59
CA PHE A 95 -1.44 0.69 -2.17
C PHE A 95 -1.69 -0.21 -0.96
N PHE A 96 -1.30 -1.46 -1.09
CA PHE A 96 -1.20 -2.45 -0.02
C PHE A 96 0.26 -2.68 0.35
N ALA A 97 0.56 -3.64 1.23
CA ALA A 97 1.93 -3.99 1.60
C ALA A 97 2.12 -5.51 1.70
N TYR A 98 3.30 -5.98 1.28
CA TYR A 98 3.79 -7.33 1.47
C TYR A 98 5.25 -7.26 1.93
N ASP A 99 5.45 -7.21 3.22
CA ASP A 99 6.76 -6.95 3.83
C ASP A 99 7.35 -8.20 4.49
N THR A 100 6.50 -9.10 4.95
CA THR A 100 6.89 -10.36 5.61
C THR A 100 6.15 -11.55 4.97
N PRO A 101 6.69 -12.79 5.07
CA PRO A 101 6.04 -13.98 4.50
C PRO A 101 4.58 -14.16 4.93
N ASP A 102 4.22 -13.73 6.14
CA ASP A 102 2.87 -13.84 6.70
C ASP A 102 1.86 -12.90 6.03
N ASP A 103 2.31 -11.96 5.21
CA ASP A 103 1.45 -11.02 4.50
C ASP A 103 0.91 -11.57 3.18
N LEU A 104 1.49 -12.69 2.65
CA LEU A 104 1.15 -13.22 1.33
C LEU A 104 -0.31 -13.70 1.24
N GLU A 105 -0.74 -14.54 2.17
CA GLU A 105 -2.12 -15.06 2.13
C GLU A 105 -3.17 -13.97 2.37
N PRO A 106 -2.99 -13.04 3.33
CA PRO A 106 -3.84 -11.84 3.40
C PRO A 106 -3.87 -11.03 2.12
N LEU A 107 -2.74 -10.83 1.44
CA LEU A 107 -2.69 -10.10 0.17
C LEU A 107 -3.47 -10.82 -0.93
N ARG A 108 -3.31 -12.15 -1.06
CA ARG A 108 -4.08 -12.97 -2.01
C ARG A 108 -5.58 -12.89 -1.76
N GLN A 109 -5.98 -12.96 -0.49
CA GLN A 109 -7.39 -12.84 -0.12
C GLN A 109 -7.93 -11.42 -0.43
N ALA A 110 -7.16 -10.38 -0.13
CA ALA A 110 -7.51 -9.01 -0.50
C ALA A 110 -7.66 -8.86 -2.02
N GLY A 111 -6.77 -9.46 -2.81
CA GLY A 111 -6.86 -9.51 -4.27
C GLY A 111 -8.18 -10.11 -4.76
N LYS A 112 -8.61 -11.24 -4.18
CA LYS A 112 -9.91 -11.86 -4.52
C LYS A 112 -11.07 -10.91 -4.24
N TYR A 113 -11.13 -10.30 -3.05
CA TYR A 113 -12.20 -9.35 -2.72
C TYR A 113 -12.24 -8.14 -3.66
N LEU A 114 -11.06 -7.64 -4.06
CA LEU A 114 -10.97 -6.51 -4.97
C LEU A 114 -11.38 -6.88 -6.40
N PHE A 115 -10.99 -8.06 -6.90
CA PHE A 115 -11.45 -8.55 -8.21
C PHE A 115 -12.95 -8.82 -8.23
N ASP A 116 -13.50 -9.42 -7.18
CA ASP A 116 -14.95 -9.64 -7.04
C ASP A 116 -15.72 -8.30 -6.99
N ALA A 117 -15.09 -7.24 -6.47
CA ALA A 117 -15.62 -5.88 -6.49
C ALA A 117 -15.47 -5.17 -7.85
N GLY A 118 -14.80 -5.78 -8.84
CA GLY A 118 -14.66 -5.27 -10.21
C GLY A 118 -13.36 -4.49 -10.49
N PHE A 119 -12.34 -4.59 -9.65
CA PHE A 119 -11.00 -4.17 -10.03
C PHE A 119 -10.40 -5.15 -11.04
N THR A 120 -9.43 -4.70 -11.83
CA THR A 120 -8.76 -5.54 -12.82
C THR A 120 -7.25 -5.39 -12.73
N LYS A 121 -6.51 -6.44 -13.04
CA LYS A 121 -5.05 -6.38 -13.09
C LYS A 121 -4.55 -5.38 -14.16
N ALA A 122 -5.27 -5.28 -15.27
CA ALA A 122 -4.91 -4.42 -16.39
C ALA A 122 -5.02 -2.92 -16.08
N SER A 123 -5.86 -2.52 -15.11
CA SER A 123 -6.01 -1.10 -14.73
C SER A 123 -4.80 -0.53 -13.98
N HIS A 124 -3.97 -1.41 -13.38
CA HIS A 124 -2.85 -1.04 -12.52
C HIS A 124 -3.24 -0.13 -11.33
N GLU A 125 -4.53 -0.10 -10.99
CA GLU A 125 -5.05 0.62 -9.82
C GLU A 125 -4.57 -0.03 -8.51
N LEU A 126 -4.46 -1.37 -8.51
CA LEU A 126 -4.00 -2.15 -7.36
C LEU A 126 -2.47 -2.22 -7.35
N ARG A 127 -1.87 -1.67 -6.31
CA ARG A 127 -0.41 -1.62 -6.12
C ARG A 127 -0.03 -2.19 -4.76
N CYS A 128 1.19 -2.67 -4.63
CA CYS A 128 1.66 -3.20 -3.37
C CYS A 128 3.11 -2.82 -3.12
N TYR A 129 3.37 -2.19 -1.99
CA TYR A 129 4.72 -1.98 -1.48
C TYR A 129 5.31 -3.32 -1.05
N VAL A 130 6.54 -3.61 -1.46
CA VAL A 130 7.28 -4.80 -1.08
C VAL A 130 8.61 -4.38 -0.47
N LEU A 131 8.79 -4.66 0.81
CA LEU A 131 10.02 -4.34 1.52
C LEU A 131 11.18 -5.18 0.99
N ILE A 132 12.29 -4.51 0.64
CA ILE A 132 13.50 -5.15 0.12
C ILE A 132 14.76 -4.62 0.81
N GLY A 133 15.83 -5.40 0.78
CA GLY A 133 17.17 -4.96 1.17
C GLY A 133 17.39 -4.80 2.68
N TYR A 134 16.57 -5.42 3.51
CA TYR A 134 16.77 -5.46 4.96
C TYR A 134 17.81 -6.52 5.36
N LYS A 135 18.25 -6.50 6.62
CA LYS A 135 19.25 -7.45 7.13
C LYS A 135 18.79 -8.90 6.92
N GLY A 136 19.57 -9.69 6.18
CA GLY A 136 19.27 -11.09 5.85
C GLY A 136 18.39 -11.27 4.61
N ASP A 137 18.03 -10.19 3.91
CA ASP A 137 17.38 -10.27 2.60
C ASP A 137 18.40 -10.59 1.50
N SER A 138 17.92 -11.15 0.38
CA SER A 138 18.71 -11.35 -0.85
C SER A 138 17.89 -10.93 -2.06
N PHE A 139 18.56 -10.73 -3.21
CA PHE A 139 17.89 -10.36 -4.46
C PHE A 139 16.85 -11.41 -4.87
N GLU A 140 17.17 -12.70 -4.70
CA GLU A 140 16.29 -13.82 -5.04
C GLU A 140 15.02 -13.81 -4.15
N LYS A 141 15.20 -13.58 -2.84
CA LYS A 141 14.07 -13.49 -1.90
C LYS A 141 13.20 -12.25 -2.20
N ALA A 142 13.83 -11.12 -2.49
CA ALA A 142 13.12 -9.89 -2.84
C ALA A 142 12.36 -10.06 -4.16
N GLU A 143 12.98 -10.62 -5.19
CA GLU A 143 12.34 -10.89 -6.47
C GLU A 143 11.18 -11.87 -6.33
N LYS A 144 11.34 -12.93 -5.53
CA LYS A 144 10.26 -13.87 -5.24
C LYS A 144 9.04 -13.14 -4.67
N ARG A 145 9.20 -12.27 -3.65
CA ARG A 145 8.08 -11.49 -3.08
C ARG A 145 7.43 -10.57 -4.10
N LEU A 146 8.24 -9.94 -4.96
CA LEU A 146 7.73 -9.05 -6.01
C LEU A 146 6.91 -9.82 -7.06
N ARG A 147 7.35 -11.02 -7.45
CA ARG A 147 6.60 -11.91 -8.35
C ARG A 147 5.32 -12.43 -7.70
N GLU A 148 5.37 -12.89 -6.46
CA GLU A 148 4.20 -13.31 -5.69
C GLU A 148 3.16 -12.18 -5.56
N THR A 149 3.61 -10.94 -5.41
CA THR A 149 2.75 -9.75 -5.44
C THR A 149 2.03 -9.60 -6.76
N TRP A 150 2.75 -9.75 -7.87
CA TRP A 150 2.16 -9.72 -9.20
C TRP A 150 1.16 -10.85 -9.43
N ASP A 151 1.47 -12.06 -8.96
CA ASP A 151 0.59 -13.22 -9.07
C ASP A 151 -0.69 -13.04 -8.23
N ALA A 152 -0.59 -12.36 -7.09
CA ALA A 152 -1.73 -11.96 -6.27
C ALA A 152 -2.59 -10.85 -6.93
N GLY A 153 -2.16 -10.29 -8.07
CA GLY A 153 -2.93 -9.32 -8.85
C GLY A 153 -2.59 -7.86 -8.61
N PHE A 154 -1.51 -7.59 -7.90
CA PHE A 154 -1.07 -6.22 -7.60
C PHE A 154 0.18 -5.86 -8.40
N MET A 155 0.28 -4.60 -8.82
CA MET A 155 1.51 -4.04 -9.36
C MET A 155 2.52 -3.88 -8.22
N PRO A 156 3.64 -4.63 -8.21
CA PRO A 156 4.63 -4.52 -7.15
C PRO A 156 5.39 -3.19 -7.23
N PHE A 157 5.76 -2.68 -6.07
CA PHE A 157 6.59 -1.49 -5.92
C PHE A 157 7.64 -1.72 -4.84
N ALA A 158 8.89 -1.87 -5.24
CA ALA A 158 9.99 -2.17 -4.33
C ALA A 158 10.26 -0.99 -3.38
N MET A 159 10.11 -1.22 -2.08
CA MET A 159 10.41 -0.28 -1.00
C MET A 159 11.72 -0.67 -0.34
N LEU A 160 12.77 0.09 -0.60
CA LEU A 160 14.09 -0.18 -0.07
C LEU A 160 14.16 0.18 1.41
N TYR A 161 14.46 -0.82 2.25
CA TYR A 161 14.67 -0.62 3.68
C TYR A 161 15.84 0.34 3.92
N ARG A 162 15.63 1.26 4.84
CA ARG A 162 16.67 2.18 5.33
C ARG A 162 16.69 2.10 6.84
N ASP A 163 17.85 1.77 7.38
CA ASP A 163 18.07 1.84 8.81
C ASP A 163 18.20 3.30 9.28
N PHE A 164 18.47 3.49 10.57
CA PHE A 164 18.64 4.83 11.15
C PHE A 164 19.87 5.59 10.61
N LYS A 165 20.86 4.89 10.01
CA LYS A 165 22.02 5.50 9.37
C LYS A 165 21.72 5.93 7.93
N GLY A 166 20.65 5.40 7.34
CA GLY A 166 20.25 5.70 5.97
C GLY A 166 21.17 5.11 4.91
N GLU A 167 22.15 4.29 5.29
CA GLU A 167 23.10 3.67 4.38
C GLU A 167 22.43 2.55 3.58
N VAL A 168 22.61 2.58 2.26
CA VAL A 168 22.09 1.55 1.36
C VAL A 168 23.08 1.28 0.25
N SER A 169 23.33 0.00 -0.06
CA SER A 169 24.22 -0.39 -1.12
C SER A 169 23.75 0.06 -2.50
N THR A 170 24.67 0.39 -3.39
CA THR A 170 24.36 0.78 -4.78
C THR A 170 23.61 -0.31 -5.52
N LYS A 171 23.92 -1.60 -5.27
CA LYS A 171 23.24 -2.75 -5.87
C LYS A 171 21.76 -2.79 -5.50
N TRP A 172 21.41 -2.55 -4.22
CA TRP A 172 20.01 -2.48 -3.78
C TRP A 172 19.27 -1.28 -4.36
N LYS A 173 19.94 -0.13 -4.53
CA LYS A 173 19.35 1.03 -5.21
C LYS A 173 19.06 0.74 -6.67
N GLN A 174 19.95 0.01 -7.36
CA GLN A 174 19.72 -0.40 -8.74
C GLN A 174 18.55 -1.37 -8.84
N PHE A 175 18.52 -2.42 -8.03
CA PHE A 175 17.43 -3.38 -7.96
C PHE A 175 16.09 -2.69 -7.67
N GLN A 176 16.05 -1.74 -6.73
CA GLN A 176 14.85 -0.95 -6.46
C GLN A 176 14.34 -0.21 -7.70
N ARG A 177 15.24 0.42 -8.49
CA ARG A 177 14.85 1.16 -9.70
C ARG A 177 14.17 0.27 -10.73
N GLU A 178 14.64 -0.97 -10.87
CA GLU A 178 14.08 -1.95 -11.79
C GLU A 178 12.66 -2.38 -11.37
N TRP A 179 12.38 -2.44 -10.06
CA TRP A 179 11.11 -2.88 -9.49
C TRP A 179 10.23 -1.76 -8.91
N ALA A 180 10.61 -0.51 -9.09
CA ALA A 180 9.80 0.65 -8.74
C ALA A 180 9.21 1.37 -9.95
N ASN A 181 9.62 1.03 -11.18
CA ASN A 181 9.07 1.59 -12.41
C ASN A 181 8.03 0.62 -13.01
N PRO A 182 6.74 0.97 -13.06
CA PRO A 182 5.69 0.08 -13.56
C PRO A 182 5.92 -0.44 -14.98
N ILE A 183 6.53 0.37 -15.85
CA ILE A 183 6.81 -0.02 -17.24
C ILE A 183 7.88 -1.12 -17.27
N ILE A 184 8.95 -0.94 -16.51
CA ILE A 184 10.04 -1.93 -16.41
C ILE A 184 9.53 -3.21 -15.76
N VAL A 185 8.77 -3.09 -14.67
CA VAL A 185 8.16 -4.23 -13.98
C VAL A 185 7.25 -5.02 -14.91
N ALA A 186 6.36 -4.36 -15.65
CA ALA A 186 5.47 -5.02 -16.59
C ALA A 186 6.24 -5.73 -17.72
N SER A 187 7.37 -5.18 -18.17
CA SER A 187 8.26 -5.81 -19.14
C SER A 187 8.91 -7.06 -18.57
N ASN A 188 9.53 -6.96 -17.37
CA ASN A 188 10.21 -8.06 -16.69
C ASN A 188 9.29 -9.24 -16.37
N LEU A 189 8.01 -8.98 -16.09
CA LEU A 189 7.03 -10.00 -15.73
C LEU A 189 6.33 -10.64 -16.94
N LYS A 190 6.41 -10.05 -18.13
CA LYS A 190 5.87 -10.61 -19.37
C LYS A 190 6.85 -11.52 -20.12
N ILE A 191 8.12 -11.50 -19.75
CA ILE A 191 9.19 -12.23 -20.46
C ILE A 191 9.34 -13.69 -19.96
N ASN A 192 8.51 -14.14 -19.00
CA ASN A 192 8.55 -15.51 -18.47
C ASN A 192 7.22 -16.23 -18.66
#